data_fb64c0229809563a6e62fece079ae7ed
#
_entry.id   fb64c0229809563a6e62fece079ae7ed
#
_cell.length_a   1.000
_cell.length_b   1.000
_cell.length_c   1.000
_cell.angle_alpha   90.00
_cell.angle_beta   90.00
_cell.angle_gamma   90.00
#
_symmetry.space_group_name_H-M   'P 1'
#
loop_
_entity.id
_entity.type
_entity.pdbx_description
1 polymer ?
#
loop_
_entity_poly.entity_id
_entity_poly.type
_entity_poly.pdbx_seq_one_letter_code
_entity_poly.pdbx_strand_id
1 'polypeptide(L)'
;MRPTPEILRLAYRDFAHERRISLCFVLALMAVLAPLLILFGLKFGLVDTLAQRLVQSPTNREVQPVGSREYEQAWFDRIGARADVAFLIPNTRRIAASLSRVLNPATGHDLRVLSMIPSGAGDPLLAEGMKAPTGLAELVLSASAARKLGAQPGDHLVARIDRRREGRDENAVWEVVVTGVLPEGALGEEAALVPLALLVATEDYRDGSAVPALGWEGAAPRTGPRRFARFRLYAASIYAVAGLAADLAADGVEVRTAAVEIAAMQGLDRNLSRVFWLIALIGSLGFLASLAANLLANVERKRRELAVVRLIGFPTRSLILFPVAQAVLVALLGAATALLAYLPVAVALNSWFADSLRPGESICRLLPSHLLLALTATLLGAAAAAAWAGWRAARIAPAEGLRDI
;
A
#
# COMPACT_ATOMS: atom_id res chain seq x y z
N MET A 1 -51.77 21.30 11.58
CA MET A 1 -51.28 20.01 11.08
C MET A 1 -49.90 20.20 10.48
N ARG A 2 -48.92 19.36 10.79
CA ARG A 2 -47.57 19.44 10.20
C ARG A 2 -47.63 18.75 8.85
N PRO A 3 -47.56 19.45 7.72
CA PRO A 3 -47.80 18.88 6.36
C PRO A 3 -46.70 17.89 5.89
N THR A 4 -45.58 17.83 6.58
CA THR A 4 -44.41 17.06 6.18
C THR A 4 -44.60 15.52 6.20
N PRO A 5 -45.19 14.87 7.21
CA PRO A 5 -45.33 13.41 7.23
C PRO A 5 -46.32 12.89 6.20
N GLU A 6 -47.35 13.67 5.88
CA GLU A 6 -48.37 13.28 4.88
C GLU A 6 -47.79 13.30 3.47
N ILE A 7 -46.94 14.27 3.15
CA ILE A 7 -46.27 14.35 1.83
C ILE A 7 -45.29 13.23 1.63
N LEU A 8 -44.51 12.86 2.66
CA LEU A 8 -43.60 11.72 2.59
C LEU A 8 -44.37 10.41 2.35
N ARG A 9 -45.54 10.25 3.04
CA ARG A 9 -46.40 9.09 2.86
C ARG A 9 -47.03 9.07 1.46
N LEU A 10 -47.39 10.22 0.91
CA LEU A 10 -47.90 10.35 -0.44
C LEU A 10 -46.83 10.02 -1.47
N ALA A 11 -45.62 10.55 -1.30
CA ALA A 11 -44.47 10.26 -2.18
C ALA A 11 -44.11 8.76 -2.19
N TYR A 12 -44.15 8.10 -1.04
CA TYR A 12 -43.95 6.66 -0.96
C TYR A 12 -45.05 5.86 -1.66
N ARG A 13 -46.32 6.21 -1.43
CA ARG A 13 -47.44 5.53 -2.07
C ARG A 13 -47.44 5.70 -3.59
N ASP A 14 -47.11 6.87 -4.06
CA ASP A 14 -47.01 7.19 -5.47
C ASP A 14 -45.84 6.41 -6.11
N PHE A 15 -44.67 6.39 -5.44
CA PHE A 15 -43.52 5.58 -5.83
C PHE A 15 -43.89 4.09 -5.96
N ALA A 16 -44.66 3.58 -5.00
CA ALA A 16 -45.10 2.18 -4.99
C ALA A 16 -46.22 1.91 -6.04
N HIS A 17 -47.04 2.92 -6.37
CA HIS A 17 -48.09 2.78 -7.36
C HIS A 17 -47.53 2.77 -8.80
N GLU A 18 -46.58 3.67 -9.08
CA GLU A 18 -45.90 3.77 -10.38
C GLU A 18 -44.67 2.84 -10.48
N ARG A 19 -44.80 1.56 -10.09
CA ARG A 19 -43.69 0.59 -9.97
C ARG A 19 -42.80 0.51 -11.22
N ARG A 20 -43.39 0.56 -12.42
CA ARG A 20 -42.65 0.45 -13.68
C ARG A 20 -41.70 1.63 -13.87
N ILE A 21 -42.20 2.84 -13.64
CA ILE A 21 -41.40 4.06 -13.79
C ILE A 21 -40.34 4.16 -12.68
N SER A 22 -40.73 3.88 -11.44
CA SER A 22 -39.82 3.85 -10.29
C SER A 22 -38.68 2.83 -10.48
N LEU A 23 -38.99 1.62 -11.00
CA LEU A 23 -38.00 0.61 -11.31
C LEU A 23 -37.02 1.07 -12.41
N CYS A 24 -37.53 1.75 -13.47
CA CYS A 24 -36.65 2.31 -14.51
C CYS A 24 -35.60 3.30 -13.92
N PHE A 25 -36.01 4.15 -12.96
CA PHE A 25 -35.07 5.08 -12.29
C PHE A 25 -34.06 4.37 -11.42
N VAL A 26 -34.49 3.37 -10.65
CA VAL A 26 -33.60 2.54 -9.82
C VAL A 26 -32.60 1.81 -10.71
N LEU A 27 -33.04 1.19 -11.80
CA LEU A 27 -32.15 0.50 -12.73
C LEU A 27 -31.22 1.46 -13.49
N ALA A 28 -31.68 2.66 -13.85
CA ALA A 28 -30.85 3.68 -14.47
C ALA A 28 -29.73 4.15 -13.53
N LEU A 29 -30.03 4.33 -12.25
CA LEU A 29 -29.01 4.65 -11.23
C LEU A 29 -28.07 3.48 -11.03
N MET A 30 -28.58 2.25 -10.90
CA MET A 30 -27.76 1.05 -10.78
C MET A 30 -26.81 0.91 -11.97
N ALA A 31 -27.28 1.14 -13.19
CA ALA A 31 -26.49 1.03 -14.43
C ALA A 31 -25.30 2.03 -14.48
N VAL A 32 -25.39 3.15 -13.78
CA VAL A 32 -24.29 4.12 -13.65
C VAL A 32 -23.43 3.79 -12.42
N LEU A 33 -24.07 3.53 -11.27
CA LEU A 33 -23.34 3.40 -10.01
C LEU A 33 -22.61 2.07 -9.88
N ALA A 34 -23.16 0.95 -10.37
CA ALA A 34 -22.52 -0.36 -10.23
C ALA A 34 -21.18 -0.44 -10.98
N PRO A 35 -21.06 -0.02 -12.26
CA PRO A 35 -19.76 0.04 -12.94
C PRO A 35 -18.75 0.97 -12.25
N LEU A 36 -19.22 2.10 -11.69
CA LEU A 36 -18.35 3.02 -10.94
C LEU A 36 -17.83 2.39 -9.65
N LEU A 37 -18.66 1.66 -8.92
CA LEU A 37 -18.23 0.93 -7.72
C LEU A 37 -17.24 -0.18 -8.07
N ILE A 38 -17.45 -0.92 -9.17
CA ILE A 38 -16.54 -1.96 -9.64
C ILE A 38 -15.19 -1.36 -10.05
N LEU A 39 -15.22 -0.29 -10.87
CA LEU A 39 -14.00 0.38 -11.32
C LEU A 39 -13.21 0.97 -10.15
N PHE A 40 -13.89 1.59 -9.19
CA PHE A 40 -13.25 2.14 -7.99
C PHE A 40 -12.71 1.03 -7.09
N GLY A 41 -13.48 -0.05 -6.88
CA GLY A 41 -13.06 -1.21 -6.09
C GLY A 41 -11.84 -1.91 -6.69
N LEU A 42 -11.80 -2.04 -8.02
CA LEU A 42 -10.66 -2.59 -8.74
C LEU A 42 -9.43 -1.65 -8.64
N LYS A 43 -9.62 -0.35 -8.90
CA LYS A 43 -8.56 0.65 -8.74
C LYS A 43 -7.97 0.64 -7.34
N PHE A 44 -8.84 0.71 -6.32
CA PHE A 44 -8.42 0.77 -4.93
C PHE A 44 -7.74 -0.54 -4.50
N GLY A 45 -8.35 -1.70 -4.80
CA GLY A 45 -7.80 -2.99 -4.44
C GLY A 45 -6.45 -3.27 -5.08
N LEU A 46 -6.30 -2.98 -6.39
CA LEU A 46 -5.03 -3.15 -7.11
C LEU A 46 -3.92 -2.25 -6.54
N VAL A 47 -4.20 -0.96 -6.37
CA VAL A 47 -3.22 0.00 -5.86
C VAL A 47 -2.84 -0.32 -4.41
N ASP A 48 -3.83 -0.65 -3.57
CA ASP A 48 -3.61 -1.02 -2.17
C ASP A 48 -2.76 -2.30 -2.06
N THR A 49 -3.06 -3.33 -2.86
CA THR A 49 -2.28 -4.57 -2.90
C THR A 49 -0.83 -4.32 -3.34
N LEU A 50 -0.61 -3.53 -4.39
CA LEU A 50 0.73 -3.16 -4.84
C LEU A 50 1.48 -2.33 -3.79
N ALA A 51 0.81 -1.36 -3.17
CA ALA A 51 1.38 -0.56 -2.11
C ALA A 51 1.77 -1.41 -0.89
N GLN A 52 0.89 -2.32 -0.47
CA GLN A 52 1.18 -3.23 0.65
C GLN A 52 2.37 -4.14 0.35
N ARG A 53 2.47 -4.71 -0.85
CA ARG A 53 3.63 -5.51 -1.26
C ARG A 53 4.94 -4.69 -1.21
N LEU A 54 4.90 -3.43 -1.63
CA LEU A 54 6.06 -2.54 -1.57
C LEU A 54 6.42 -2.19 -0.12
N VAL A 55 5.43 -1.93 0.74
CA VAL A 55 5.64 -1.56 2.15
C VAL A 55 6.14 -2.77 2.96
N GLN A 56 5.57 -3.96 2.72
CA GLN A 56 5.91 -5.16 3.48
C GLN A 56 7.32 -5.68 3.19
N SER A 57 7.88 -5.41 2.02
CA SER A 57 9.24 -5.81 1.71
C SER A 57 10.24 -4.76 2.20
N PRO A 58 11.06 -5.05 3.22
CA PRO A 58 12.09 -4.12 3.69
C PRO A 58 13.05 -3.69 2.59
N THR A 59 13.33 -4.58 1.63
CA THR A 59 14.23 -4.34 0.49
C THR A 59 13.84 -3.13 -0.35
N ASN A 60 12.54 -2.79 -0.41
CA ASN A 60 12.07 -1.61 -1.16
C ASN A 60 12.41 -0.28 -0.47
N ARG A 61 12.73 -0.31 0.82
CA ARG A 61 13.20 0.86 1.58
C ARG A 61 14.72 0.93 1.66
N GLU A 62 15.40 -0.07 1.12
CA GLU A 62 16.86 -0.11 1.15
C GLU A 62 17.45 0.90 0.16
N VAL A 63 18.47 1.62 0.62
CA VAL A 63 19.27 2.56 -0.15
C VAL A 63 20.70 2.03 -0.17
N GLN A 64 21.11 1.47 -1.31
CA GLN A 64 22.42 0.83 -1.47
C GLN A 64 23.40 1.76 -2.17
N PRO A 65 24.61 1.99 -1.62
CA PRO A 65 25.63 2.78 -2.33
C PRO A 65 26.11 2.06 -3.58
N VAL A 66 26.25 2.81 -4.66
CA VAL A 66 26.91 2.36 -5.89
C VAL A 66 28.41 2.56 -5.74
N GLY A 67 29.18 1.47 -5.82
CA GLY A 67 30.61 1.51 -5.63
C GLY A 67 31.06 1.53 -4.16
N SER A 68 32.31 1.95 -3.95
CA SER A 68 32.94 2.09 -2.63
C SER A 68 33.51 3.49 -2.48
N ARG A 69 33.28 4.12 -1.33
CA ARG A 69 33.78 5.43 -0.95
C ARG A 69 34.21 5.38 0.52
N GLU A 70 35.08 6.26 0.95
CA GLU A 70 35.44 6.35 2.36
C GLU A 70 34.42 7.19 3.14
N TYR A 71 33.74 6.55 4.09
CA TYR A 71 32.79 7.19 5.00
C TYR A 71 33.39 7.22 6.40
N GLU A 72 33.40 8.40 7.01
CA GLU A 72 33.85 8.62 8.38
C GLU A 72 32.68 8.48 9.37
N GLN A 73 32.97 8.24 10.66
CA GLN A 73 31.94 8.11 11.69
C GLN A 73 30.98 9.31 11.73
N ALA A 74 31.52 10.53 11.61
CA ALA A 74 30.70 11.76 11.59
C ALA A 74 29.63 11.79 10.49
N TRP A 75 29.89 11.13 9.34
CA TRP A 75 28.91 10.99 8.29
C TRP A 75 27.75 10.07 8.74
N PHE A 76 28.08 8.94 9.39
CA PHE A 76 27.05 8.02 9.92
C PHE A 76 26.20 8.67 11.00
N ASP A 77 26.81 9.43 11.89
CA ASP A 77 26.11 10.15 12.97
C ASP A 77 25.13 11.19 12.38
N ARG A 78 25.57 11.95 11.37
CA ARG A 78 24.74 12.94 10.66
C ARG A 78 23.56 12.33 9.92
N ILE A 79 23.79 11.27 9.15
CA ILE A 79 22.74 10.64 8.35
C ILE A 79 21.81 9.81 9.25
N GLY A 80 22.33 9.13 10.26
CA GLY A 80 21.55 8.34 11.22
C GLY A 80 20.61 9.16 12.09
N ALA A 81 20.91 10.45 12.31
CA ALA A 81 20.07 11.37 13.08
C ALA A 81 18.84 11.88 12.29
N ARG A 82 18.72 11.58 10.99
CA ARG A 82 17.61 12.05 10.16
C ARG A 82 16.33 11.28 10.48
N ALA A 83 15.20 11.98 10.52
CA ALA A 83 13.88 11.39 10.77
C ALA A 83 13.36 10.47 9.64
N ASP A 84 13.90 10.63 8.42
CA ASP A 84 13.55 9.81 7.25
C ASP A 84 14.43 8.54 7.12
N VAL A 85 15.35 8.31 8.06
CA VAL A 85 16.17 7.10 8.15
C VAL A 85 15.69 6.22 9.30
N ALA A 86 15.32 4.97 8.99
CA ALA A 86 14.90 3.97 9.98
C ALA A 86 16.08 3.16 10.53
N PHE A 87 17.06 2.87 9.66
CA PHE A 87 18.21 2.05 10.04
C PHE A 87 19.42 2.44 9.20
N LEU A 88 20.57 2.57 9.82
CA LEU A 88 21.83 2.83 9.15
C LEU A 88 22.96 2.10 9.89
N ILE A 89 23.73 1.32 9.15
CA ILE A 89 24.91 0.64 9.69
C ILE A 89 26.06 0.71 8.69
N PRO A 90 27.30 0.94 9.15
CA PRO A 90 28.50 0.85 8.30
C PRO A 90 28.67 -0.54 7.70
N ASN A 91 29.31 -0.62 6.53
CA ASN A 91 29.66 -1.88 5.90
C ASN A 91 31.12 -1.84 5.37
N THR A 92 31.77 -2.98 5.39
CA THR A 92 33.13 -3.16 4.92
C THR A 92 33.18 -3.31 3.40
N ARG A 93 34.39 -3.49 2.84
CA ARG A 93 34.56 -3.78 1.43
C ARG A 93 33.89 -5.12 1.05
N ARG A 94 33.23 -5.16 -0.09
CA ARG A 94 32.46 -6.33 -0.55
C ARG A 94 33.25 -7.62 -0.57
N ILE A 95 34.52 -7.55 -0.96
CA ILE A 95 35.41 -8.70 -1.01
C ILE A 95 35.73 -9.27 0.40
N ALA A 96 35.66 -8.43 1.43
CA ALA A 96 35.90 -8.86 2.81
C ALA A 96 34.62 -9.37 3.50
N ALA A 97 33.46 -9.07 2.97
CA ALA A 97 32.15 -9.38 3.56
C ALA A 97 31.63 -10.77 3.14
N SER A 98 32.47 -11.81 3.21
CA SER A 98 32.07 -13.18 2.92
C SER A 98 32.89 -14.19 3.71
N LEU A 99 32.28 -15.30 4.09
CA LEU A 99 32.96 -16.49 4.60
C LEU A 99 33.34 -17.40 3.45
N SER A 100 34.52 -17.95 3.46
CA SER A 100 35.01 -18.84 2.39
C SER A 100 34.29 -20.18 2.40
N ARG A 101 33.94 -20.69 3.59
CA ARG A 101 33.17 -21.93 3.77
C ARG A 101 32.46 -21.91 5.12
N VAL A 102 31.28 -22.48 5.16
CA VAL A 102 30.55 -22.79 6.41
C VAL A 102 30.12 -24.24 6.35
N LEU A 103 30.43 -25.00 7.38
CA LEU A 103 30.09 -26.42 7.52
C LEU A 103 29.13 -26.60 8.70
N ASN A 104 28.09 -27.37 8.53
CA ASN A 104 27.28 -27.86 9.64
C ASN A 104 27.78 -29.26 10.01
N PRO A 105 28.44 -29.43 11.17
CA PRO A 105 28.97 -30.73 11.58
C PRO A 105 27.90 -31.77 11.84
N ALA A 106 26.68 -31.35 12.24
CA ALA A 106 25.57 -32.25 12.56
C ALA A 106 24.97 -32.91 11.31
N THR A 107 24.88 -32.16 10.19
CA THR A 107 24.30 -32.66 8.92
C THR A 107 25.34 -33.06 7.89
N GLY A 108 26.60 -32.64 8.06
CA GLY A 108 27.67 -32.80 7.08
C GLY A 108 27.53 -31.89 5.85
N HIS A 109 26.52 -31.02 5.80
CA HIS A 109 26.34 -30.08 4.69
C HIS A 109 27.27 -28.90 4.82
N ASP A 110 27.81 -28.45 3.67
CA ASP A 110 28.64 -27.25 3.62
C ASP A 110 28.18 -26.27 2.54
N LEU A 111 28.47 -25.01 2.77
CA LEU A 111 28.21 -23.91 1.85
C LEU A 111 29.52 -23.18 1.56
N ARG A 112 29.88 -23.10 0.27
CA ARG A 112 31.00 -22.29 -0.19
C ARG A 112 30.53 -20.89 -0.46
N VAL A 113 31.23 -19.91 0.11
CA VAL A 113 30.93 -18.48 -0.03
C VAL A 113 29.56 -18.09 0.54
N LEU A 114 29.55 -17.83 1.82
CA LEU A 114 28.39 -17.24 2.50
C LEU A 114 28.60 -15.72 2.64
N SER A 115 27.70 -14.91 2.03
CA SER A 115 27.75 -13.45 2.17
C SER A 115 27.47 -13.04 3.61
N MET A 116 28.24 -12.09 4.12
CA MET A 116 28.00 -11.48 5.45
C MET A 116 27.41 -10.09 5.29
N ILE A 117 26.31 -9.85 5.96
CA ILE A 117 25.59 -8.57 5.96
C ILE A 117 25.61 -7.99 7.37
N PRO A 118 26.09 -6.75 7.56
CA PRO A 118 26.09 -6.14 8.88
C PRO A 118 24.68 -5.93 9.39
N SER A 119 24.43 -6.29 10.65
CA SER A 119 23.14 -6.15 11.31
C SER A 119 23.30 -5.58 12.71
N GLY A 120 22.24 -5.02 13.24
CA GLY A 120 22.20 -4.41 14.55
C GLY A 120 20.76 -4.20 15.04
N ALA A 121 20.63 -3.57 16.18
CA ALA A 121 19.32 -3.27 16.75
C ALA A 121 18.47 -2.44 15.79
N GLY A 122 17.22 -2.84 15.59
CA GLY A 122 16.29 -2.16 14.68
C GLY A 122 16.45 -2.50 13.19
N ASP A 123 17.23 -3.53 12.86
CA ASP A 123 17.38 -3.98 11.47
C ASP A 123 16.02 -4.44 10.88
N PRO A 124 15.57 -3.82 9.80
CA PRO A 124 14.27 -4.15 9.17
C PRO A 124 14.16 -5.56 8.58
N LEU A 125 15.28 -6.28 8.39
CA LEU A 125 15.26 -7.66 7.92
C LEU A 125 14.93 -8.66 9.01
N LEU A 126 15.13 -8.29 10.27
CA LEU A 126 14.79 -9.14 11.41
C LEU A 126 13.29 -9.22 11.60
N ALA A 127 12.77 -10.43 11.74
CA ALA A 127 11.36 -10.63 12.07
C ALA A 127 11.05 -10.07 13.48
N GLU A 128 9.80 -9.75 13.71
CA GLU A 128 9.34 -9.26 15.02
C GLU A 128 9.69 -10.25 16.12
N GLY A 129 10.34 -9.76 17.17
CA GLY A 129 10.86 -10.59 18.28
C GLY A 129 12.23 -11.24 18.04
N MET A 130 12.80 -11.18 16.83
CA MET A 130 14.14 -11.71 16.56
C MET A 130 15.21 -10.70 17.00
N LYS A 131 16.23 -11.18 17.72
CA LYS A 131 17.34 -10.35 18.17
C LYS A 131 18.44 -10.29 17.13
N ALA A 132 19.03 -9.11 16.96
CA ALA A 132 20.23 -8.94 16.15
C ALA A 132 21.41 -9.69 16.79
N PRO A 133 22.32 -10.30 16.00
CA PRO A 133 23.55 -10.90 16.50
C PRO A 133 24.46 -9.82 17.07
N THR A 134 25.03 -10.06 18.26
CA THR A 134 25.90 -9.12 18.98
C THR A 134 27.29 -9.66 19.19
N GLY A 135 27.43 -10.98 19.34
CA GLY A 135 28.70 -11.68 19.58
C GLY A 135 29.43 -12.00 18.26
N LEU A 136 30.77 -12.04 18.32
CA LEU A 136 31.62 -12.41 17.17
C LEU A 136 31.41 -13.86 16.68
N ALA A 137 30.75 -14.68 17.48
CA ALA A 137 30.37 -16.06 17.16
C ALA A 137 28.86 -16.22 16.87
N GLU A 138 28.11 -15.15 16.71
CA GLU A 138 26.67 -15.20 16.48
C GLU A 138 26.35 -14.81 15.03
N LEU A 139 25.37 -15.53 14.44
CA LEU A 139 24.83 -15.15 13.14
C LEU A 139 23.35 -15.52 12.99
N VAL A 140 22.64 -14.80 12.13
CA VAL A 140 21.29 -15.11 11.68
C VAL A 140 21.37 -15.48 10.21
N LEU A 141 20.92 -16.68 9.84
CA LEU A 141 21.00 -17.17 8.46
C LEU A 141 19.81 -16.68 7.62
N SER A 142 20.04 -16.46 6.32
CA SER A 142 18.94 -16.39 5.35
C SER A 142 18.25 -17.77 5.25
N ALA A 143 16.95 -17.79 4.89
CA ALA A 143 16.22 -19.05 4.71
C ALA A 143 16.87 -19.98 3.70
N SER A 144 17.46 -19.43 2.61
CA SER A 144 18.19 -20.19 1.58
C SER A 144 19.47 -20.83 2.13
N ALA A 145 20.26 -20.08 2.91
CA ALA A 145 21.48 -20.62 3.52
C ALA A 145 21.16 -21.67 4.59
N ALA A 146 20.16 -21.44 5.42
CA ALA A 146 19.72 -22.40 6.44
C ALA A 146 19.27 -23.72 5.84
N ARG A 147 18.48 -23.70 4.75
CA ARG A 147 18.05 -24.92 4.02
C ARG A 147 19.23 -25.70 3.44
N LYS A 148 20.19 -25.02 2.81
CA LYS A 148 21.37 -25.68 2.22
C LYS A 148 22.28 -26.31 3.26
N LEU A 149 22.42 -25.67 4.43
CA LEU A 149 23.19 -26.18 5.54
C LEU A 149 22.42 -27.20 6.42
N GLY A 150 21.10 -27.32 6.22
CA GLY A 150 20.24 -28.07 7.13
C GLY A 150 20.30 -27.51 8.56
N ALA A 151 20.49 -26.18 8.71
CA ALA A 151 20.73 -25.55 9.98
C ALA A 151 19.46 -24.97 10.58
N GLN A 152 19.35 -25.05 11.91
CA GLN A 152 18.26 -24.49 12.71
C GLN A 152 18.80 -23.53 13.78
N PRO A 153 17.97 -22.66 14.35
CA PRO A 153 18.38 -21.84 15.48
C PRO A 153 18.88 -22.69 16.64
N GLY A 154 20.06 -22.34 17.19
CA GLY A 154 20.77 -23.09 18.20
C GLY A 154 21.90 -23.99 17.67
N ASP A 155 21.96 -24.24 16.36
CA ASP A 155 23.03 -25.07 15.78
C ASP A 155 24.39 -24.37 15.82
N HIS A 156 25.43 -25.17 16.00
CA HIS A 156 26.83 -24.79 15.95
C HIS A 156 27.39 -25.11 14.56
N LEU A 157 27.89 -24.10 13.88
CA LEU A 157 28.49 -24.22 12.56
C LEU A 157 29.99 -23.91 12.64
N VAL A 158 30.76 -24.50 11.73
CA VAL A 158 32.19 -24.20 11.60
C VAL A 158 32.39 -23.25 10.41
N ALA A 159 32.78 -22.01 10.72
CA ALA A 159 33.06 -20.99 9.73
C ALA A 159 34.56 -20.95 9.40
N ARG A 160 34.86 -20.70 8.14
CA ARG A 160 36.23 -20.57 7.64
C ARG A 160 36.36 -19.33 6.79
N ILE A 161 37.47 -18.60 6.98
CA ILE A 161 37.89 -17.48 6.14
C ILE A 161 39.32 -17.74 5.65
N ASP A 162 39.55 -17.49 4.37
CA ASP A 162 40.86 -17.65 3.75
C ASP A 162 41.46 -16.28 3.45
N ARG A 163 42.77 -16.19 3.55
CA ARG A 163 43.58 -15.05 3.10
C ARG A 163 44.87 -15.55 2.42
N ARG A 164 45.46 -14.68 1.60
CA ARG A 164 46.79 -14.89 1.08
C ARG A 164 47.72 -13.83 1.66
N ARG A 165 48.78 -14.27 2.35
CA ARG A 165 49.76 -13.40 2.96
C ARG A 165 51.17 -13.87 2.57
N GLU A 166 52.01 -12.96 2.09
CA GLU A 166 53.38 -13.24 1.70
C GLU A 166 53.54 -14.48 0.77
N GLY A 167 52.55 -14.66 -0.16
CA GLY A 167 52.54 -15.79 -1.07
C GLY A 167 52.03 -17.12 -0.50
N ARG A 168 51.72 -17.18 0.81
CA ARG A 168 51.17 -18.36 1.49
C ARG A 168 49.67 -18.22 1.68
N ASP A 169 48.96 -19.33 1.46
CA ASP A 169 47.54 -19.41 1.77
C ASP A 169 47.37 -19.75 3.24
N GLU A 170 46.71 -18.85 3.98
CA GLU A 170 46.38 -18.99 5.40
C GLU A 170 44.87 -19.04 5.56
N ASN A 171 44.37 -19.70 6.60
CA ASN A 171 42.96 -19.71 6.93
C ASN A 171 42.75 -19.60 8.45
N ALA A 172 41.61 -19.02 8.82
CA ALA A 172 41.13 -19.03 10.18
C ALA A 172 39.80 -19.79 10.22
N VAL A 173 39.66 -20.62 11.24
CA VAL A 173 38.49 -21.46 11.48
C VAL A 173 37.98 -21.18 12.87
N TRP A 174 36.70 -20.93 13.03
CA TRP A 174 36.09 -20.74 14.35
C TRP A 174 34.63 -21.23 14.34
N GLU A 175 34.11 -21.47 15.51
CA GLU A 175 32.73 -21.90 15.71
C GLU A 175 31.80 -20.70 15.78
N VAL A 176 30.61 -20.82 15.13
CA VAL A 176 29.55 -19.80 15.16
C VAL A 176 28.22 -20.46 15.47
N VAL A 177 27.37 -19.75 16.19
CA VAL A 177 26.05 -20.21 16.62
C VAL A 177 24.98 -19.52 15.78
N VAL A 178 24.03 -20.29 15.26
CA VAL A 178 22.85 -19.77 14.57
C VAL A 178 21.85 -19.26 15.60
N THR A 179 21.73 -17.95 15.75
CA THR A 179 20.79 -17.32 16.69
C THR A 179 19.38 -17.17 16.10
N GLY A 180 19.24 -17.31 14.78
CA GLY A 180 17.95 -17.23 14.11
C GLY A 180 18.06 -17.54 12.63
N VAL A 181 16.88 -17.72 12.00
CA VAL A 181 16.74 -17.88 10.54
C VAL A 181 15.72 -16.86 10.06
N LEU A 182 16.07 -16.08 9.03
CA LEU A 182 15.19 -15.08 8.44
C LEU A 182 13.99 -15.76 7.76
N PRO A 183 12.83 -15.09 7.73
CA PRO A 183 11.68 -15.59 7.00
C PRO A 183 11.98 -15.72 5.50
N GLU A 184 11.25 -16.62 4.82
CA GLU A 184 11.34 -16.76 3.37
C GLU A 184 10.98 -15.44 2.67
N GLY A 185 11.82 -15.05 1.70
CA GLY A 185 11.63 -13.82 0.95
C GLY A 185 12.24 -12.56 1.57
N ALA A 186 12.77 -12.60 2.81
CA ALA A 186 13.48 -11.46 3.40
C ALA A 186 14.81 -11.18 2.69
N LEU A 187 15.54 -12.23 2.30
CA LEU A 187 16.76 -12.17 1.50
C LEU A 187 16.73 -13.27 0.44
N GLY A 188 16.95 -12.88 -0.82
CA GLY A 188 16.97 -13.82 -1.95
C GLY A 188 18.30 -14.57 -2.13
N GLU A 189 19.36 -14.15 -1.43
CA GLU A 189 20.72 -14.73 -1.55
C GLU A 189 21.10 -15.56 -0.30
N GLU A 190 22.15 -16.36 -0.46
CA GLU A 190 22.77 -17.11 0.63
C GLU A 190 23.64 -16.17 1.45
N ALA A 191 23.09 -15.72 2.56
CA ALA A 191 23.73 -14.73 3.43
C ALA A 191 23.50 -15.03 4.92
N ALA A 192 24.34 -14.43 5.74
CA ALA A 192 24.21 -14.36 7.18
C ALA A 192 24.22 -12.89 7.64
N LEU A 193 23.28 -12.52 8.48
CA LEU A 193 23.36 -11.29 9.24
C LEU A 193 24.36 -11.50 10.39
N VAL A 194 25.30 -10.59 10.51
CA VAL A 194 26.39 -10.67 11.49
C VAL A 194 26.60 -9.30 12.14
N PRO A 195 27.18 -9.23 13.36
CA PRO A 195 27.54 -7.94 13.94
C PRO A 195 28.61 -7.25 13.10
N LEU A 196 28.58 -5.92 13.04
CA LEU A 196 29.60 -5.13 12.34
C LEU A 196 31.02 -5.47 12.80
N ALA A 197 31.19 -5.78 14.09
CA ALA A 197 32.48 -6.17 14.66
C ALA A 197 33.11 -7.41 14.00
N LEU A 198 32.28 -8.40 13.60
CA LEU A 198 32.75 -9.58 12.88
C LEU A 198 33.20 -9.22 11.45
N LEU A 199 32.44 -8.37 10.74
CA LEU A 199 32.85 -7.87 9.42
C LEU A 199 34.17 -7.10 9.47
N VAL A 200 34.34 -6.28 10.49
CA VAL A 200 35.59 -5.56 10.74
C VAL A 200 36.73 -6.54 11.01
N ALA A 201 36.50 -7.55 11.83
CA ALA A 201 37.51 -8.58 12.15
C ALA A 201 37.91 -9.36 10.87
N THR A 202 36.95 -9.74 10.03
CA THR A 202 37.24 -10.46 8.77
C THR A 202 37.98 -9.59 7.75
N GLU A 203 37.67 -8.28 7.69
CA GLU A 203 38.42 -7.34 6.85
C GLU A 203 39.86 -7.17 7.31
N ASP A 204 40.06 -6.97 8.62
CA ASP A 204 41.40 -6.83 9.20
C ASP A 204 42.25 -8.10 9.00
N TYR A 205 41.65 -9.28 9.21
CA TYR A 205 42.32 -10.54 8.93
C TYR A 205 42.73 -10.66 7.46
N ARG A 206 41.87 -10.36 6.50
CA ARG A 206 42.17 -10.40 5.07
C ARG A 206 43.22 -9.39 4.64
N ASP A 207 43.29 -8.25 5.33
CA ASP A 207 44.32 -7.23 5.13
C ASP A 207 45.66 -7.62 5.79
N GLY A 208 45.74 -8.80 6.43
CA GLY A 208 46.95 -9.32 7.04
C GLY A 208 47.15 -8.94 8.50
N SER A 209 46.25 -8.18 9.12
CA SER A 209 46.32 -7.79 10.53
C SER A 209 45.90 -8.92 11.47
N ALA A 210 46.41 -8.91 12.67
CA ALA A 210 45.97 -9.80 13.73
C ALA A 210 44.59 -9.37 14.28
N VAL A 211 43.80 -10.35 14.71
CA VAL A 211 42.51 -10.14 15.38
C VAL A 211 42.53 -10.89 16.72
N PRO A 212 43.06 -10.25 17.78
CA PRO A 212 43.26 -10.91 19.07
C PRO A 212 41.93 -11.43 19.68
N ALA A 213 40.82 -10.74 19.47
CA ALA A 213 39.50 -11.14 19.97
C ALA A 213 39.03 -12.52 19.45
N LEU A 214 39.55 -12.98 18.31
CA LEU A 214 39.28 -14.31 17.72
C LEU A 214 40.50 -15.21 17.71
N GLY A 215 41.61 -14.78 18.30
CA GLY A 215 42.88 -15.53 18.30
C GLY A 215 43.54 -15.64 16.93
N TRP A 216 43.18 -14.77 15.95
CA TRP A 216 43.74 -14.82 14.60
C TRP A 216 45.08 -14.05 14.55
N GLU A 217 46.11 -14.74 14.10
CA GLU A 217 47.47 -14.18 13.99
C GLU A 217 47.60 -13.25 12.79
N GLY A 218 48.50 -12.27 12.84
CA GLY A 218 48.77 -11.32 11.78
C GLY A 218 49.76 -10.25 12.14
N ALA A 219 49.84 -9.20 11.33
CA ALA A 219 50.63 -8.00 11.65
C ALA A 219 49.96 -7.22 12.82
N ALA A 220 50.61 -6.17 13.28
CA ALA A 220 50.05 -5.33 14.36
C ALA A 220 48.58 -4.90 14.02
N PRO A 221 47.68 -4.94 15.01
CA PRO A 221 46.29 -4.51 14.81
C PRO A 221 46.24 -3.06 14.28
N ARG A 222 45.26 -2.78 13.42
CA ARG A 222 45.04 -1.43 12.89
C ARG A 222 44.68 -0.49 14.05
N THR A 223 45.35 0.63 14.16
CA THR A 223 45.10 1.69 15.14
C THR A 223 44.63 2.94 14.43
N GLY A 224 43.67 3.66 15.03
CA GLY A 224 43.14 4.92 14.51
C GLY A 224 41.67 4.86 14.07
N PRO A 225 41.08 6.02 13.67
CA PRO A 225 39.69 6.08 13.25
C PRO A 225 39.47 5.26 11.99
N ARG A 226 38.41 4.42 12.02
CA ARG A 226 38.08 3.58 10.89
C ARG A 226 37.23 4.33 9.90
N ARG A 227 37.55 4.19 8.61
CA ARG A 227 36.70 4.59 7.49
C ARG A 227 36.07 3.35 6.89
N PHE A 228 34.78 3.46 6.59
CA PHE A 228 34.01 2.35 6.02
C PHE A 228 33.82 2.55 4.52
N ALA A 229 33.93 1.46 3.76
CA ALA A 229 33.84 1.52 2.30
C ALA A 229 32.39 1.65 1.79
N ARG A 230 31.43 1.23 2.61
CA ARG A 230 30.01 1.15 2.25
C ARG A 230 29.13 1.33 3.49
N PHE A 231 27.84 1.39 3.25
CA PHE A 231 26.82 1.38 4.30
C PHE A 231 25.62 0.53 3.87
N ARG A 232 24.77 0.21 4.82
CA ARG A 232 23.45 -0.35 4.62
C ARG A 232 22.45 0.58 5.28
N LEU A 233 21.54 1.15 4.50
CA LEU A 233 20.60 2.16 4.93
C LEU A 233 19.18 1.79 4.53
N TYR A 234 18.25 1.99 5.43
CA TYR A 234 16.82 1.83 5.18
C TYR A 234 16.09 3.13 5.49
N ALA A 235 15.30 3.59 4.53
CA ALA A 235 14.41 4.73 4.73
C ALA A 235 13.28 4.39 5.71
N ALA A 236 12.77 5.39 6.42
CA ALA A 236 11.67 5.24 7.37
C ALA A 236 10.36 4.80 6.68
N SER A 237 10.17 5.19 5.41
CA SER A 237 9.04 4.77 4.59
C SER A 237 9.42 4.65 3.12
N ILE A 238 8.61 3.94 2.32
CA ILE A 238 8.81 3.88 0.86
C ILE A 238 8.73 5.27 0.20
N TYR A 239 7.98 6.18 0.80
CA TYR A 239 7.80 7.55 0.28
C TYR A 239 9.02 8.44 0.54
N ALA A 240 9.84 8.12 1.54
CA ALA A 240 11.06 8.85 1.86
C ALA A 240 12.25 8.44 0.96
N VAL A 241 12.19 7.28 0.30
CA VAL A 241 13.31 6.71 -0.50
C VAL A 241 13.79 7.69 -1.57
N ALA A 242 12.87 8.28 -2.34
CA ALA A 242 13.24 9.16 -3.45
C ALA A 242 13.91 10.45 -2.97
N GLY A 243 13.38 11.07 -1.90
CA GLY A 243 13.96 12.27 -1.29
C GLY A 243 15.36 12.00 -0.71
N LEU A 244 15.48 10.91 0.06
CA LEU A 244 16.75 10.50 0.64
C LEU A 244 17.81 10.18 -0.42
N ALA A 245 17.42 9.52 -1.52
CA ALA A 245 18.31 9.26 -2.64
C ALA A 245 18.78 10.54 -3.33
N ALA A 246 17.89 11.52 -3.51
CA ALA A 246 18.25 12.83 -4.09
C ALA A 246 19.21 13.62 -3.20
N ASP A 247 18.99 13.63 -1.89
CA ASP A 247 19.87 14.29 -0.92
C ASP A 247 21.27 13.65 -0.89
N LEU A 248 21.33 12.31 -0.89
CA LEU A 248 22.60 11.59 -0.94
C LEU A 248 23.33 11.85 -2.26
N ALA A 249 22.61 11.93 -3.39
CA ALA A 249 23.19 12.28 -4.68
C ALA A 249 23.75 13.72 -4.69
N ALA A 250 23.07 14.67 -4.02
CA ALA A 250 23.58 16.04 -3.84
C ALA A 250 24.87 16.07 -3.00
N ASP A 251 25.01 15.18 -2.01
CA ASP A 251 26.24 14.95 -1.24
C ASP A 251 27.31 14.16 -2.05
N GLY A 252 27.07 13.88 -3.33
CA GLY A 252 27.96 13.14 -4.22
C GLY A 252 28.00 11.63 -3.94
N VAL A 253 26.99 11.09 -3.27
CA VAL A 253 26.83 9.64 -3.00
C VAL A 253 25.80 9.08 -3.96
N GLU A 254 26.28 8.36 -4.97
CA GLU A 254 25.39 7.65 -5.90
C GLU A 254 24.81 6.42 -5.21
N VAL A 255 23.48 6.26 -5.29
CA VAL A 255 22.75 5.17 -4.65
C VAL A 255 21.80 4.48 -5.62
N ARG A 256 21.59 3.19 -5.40
CA ARG A 256 20.57 2.39 -6.06
C ARG A 256 19.44 2.15 -5.08
N THR A 257 18.21 2.36 -5.54
CA THR A 257 16.99 2.25 -4.73
C THR A 257 15.84 1.69 -5.58
N ALA A 258 14.76 1.29 -4.95
CA ALA A 258 13.47 0.96 -5.60
C ALA A 258 12.63 2.22 -5.94
N ALA A 259 13.25 3.40 -6.04
CA ALA A 259 12.51 4.66 -6.29
C ALA A 259 11.75 4.66 -7.61
N VAL A 260 12.28 4.00 -8.65
CA VAL A 260 11.64 3.90 -9.98
C VAL A 260 10.36 3.07 -9.89
N GLU A 261 10.40 1.94 -9.22
CA GLU A 261 9.25 1.05 -9.01
C GLU A 261 8.16 1.74 -8.16
N ILE A 262 8.58 2.44 -7.11
CA ILE A 262 7.68 3.22 -6.25
C ILE A 262 7.03 4.36 -7.07
N ALA A 263 7.81 5.08 -7.87
CA ALA A 263 7.30 6.15 -8.73
C ALA A 263 6.34 5.62 -9.81
N ALA A 264 6.60 4.46 -10.37
CA ALA A 264 5.73 3.79 -11.33
C ALA A 264 4.37 3.44 -10.71
N MET A 265 4.37 2.88 -9.48
CA MET A 265 3.13 2.59 -8.74
C MET A 265 2.33 3.88 -8.44
N GLN A 266 2.99 4.94 -7.97
CA GLN A 266 2.35 6.23 -7.73
C GLN A 266 1.79 6.85 -9.02
N GLY A 267 2.52 6.67 -10.14
CA GLY A 267 2.07 7.07 -11.48
C GLY A 267 0.80 6.34 -11.90
N LEU A 268 0.74 5.04 -11.67
CA LEU A 268 -0.42 4.19 -11.93
C LEU A 268 -1.63 4.66 -11.12
N ASP A 269 -1.46 4.88 -9.80
CA ASP A 269 -2.55 5.40 -8.95
C ASP A 269 -3.09 6.74 -9.44
N ARG A 270 -2.21 7.70 -9.75
CA ARG A 270 -2.61 9.01 -10.28
C ARG A 270 -3.38 8.89 -11.59
N ASN A 271 -2.92 8.06 -12.52
CA ASN A 271 -3.55 7.91 -13.82
C ASN A 271 -4.91 7.18 -13.72
N LEU A 272 -4.99 6.10 -12.94
CA LEU A 272 -6.25 5.42 -12.66
C LEU A 272 -7.25 6.34 -11.95
N SER A 273 -6.77 7.18 -11.02
CA SER A 273 -7.61 8.18 -10.35
C SER A 273 -8.18 9.19 -11.34
N ARG A 274 -7.37 9.71 -12.27
CA ARG A 274 -7.82 10.65 -13.29
C ARG A 274 -8.90 10.05 -14.19
N VAL A 275 -8.67 8.82 -14.67
CA VAL A 275 -9.65 8.09 -15.50
C VAL A 275 -10.94 7.84 -14.73
N PHE A 276 -10.83 7.39 -13.47
CA PHE A 276 -11.99 7.17 -12.60
C PHE A 276 -12.81 8.45 -12.43
N TRP A 277 -12.17 9.57 -12.06
CA TRP A 277 -12.88 10.83 -11.85
C TRP A 277 -13.55 11.37 -13.12
N LEU A 278 -12.92 11.18 -14.28
CA LEU A 278 -13.50 11.57 -15.58
C LEU A 278 -14.76 10.76 -15.87
N ILE A 279 -14.72 9.45 -15.72
CA ILE A 279 -15.87 8.56 -15.92
C ILE A 279 -16.97 8.86 -14.89
N ALA A 280 -16.60 9.04 -13.63
CA ALA A 280 -17.53 9.35 -12.55
C ALA A 280 -18.24 10.70 -12.78
N LEU A 281 -17.53 11.71 -13.25
CA LEU A 281 -18.09 13.02 -13.56
C LEU A 281 -19.11 12.92 -14.71
N ILE A 282 -18.72 12.30 -15.82
CA ILE A 282 -19.61 12.14 -17.00
C ILE A 282 -20.84 11.33 -16.62
N GLY A 283 -20.66 10.18 -15.95
CA GLY A 283 -21.76 9.31 -15.54
C GLY A 283 -22.70 9.99 -14.55
N SER A 284 -22.15 10.69 -13.54
CA SER A 284 -22.96 11.41 -12.56
C SER A 284 -23.74 12.57 -13.17
N LEU A 285 -23.12 13.36 -14.04
CA LEU A 285 -23.81 14.46 -14.75
C LEU A 285 -24.93 13.93 -15.64
N GLY A 286 -24.67 12.86 -16.41
CA GLY A 286 -25.68 12.22 -17.26
C GLY A 286 -26.85 11.68 -16.45
N PHE A 287 -26.57 10.99 -15.32
CA PHE A 287 -27.63 10.51 -14.43
C PHE A 287 -28.44 11.64 -13.82
N LEU A 288 -27.78 12.68 -13.25
CA LEU A 288 -28.47 13.83 -12.63
C LEU A 288 -29.33 14.60 -13.64
N ALA A 289 -28.84 14.81 -14.86
CA ALA A 289 -29.59 15.45 -15.93
C ALA A 289 -30.82 14.62 -16.31
N SER A 290 -30.65 13.30 -16.47
CA SER A 290 -31.76 12.36 -16.76
C SER A 290 -32.80 12.35 -15.63
N LEU A 291 -32.34 12.29 -14.37
CA LEU A 291 -33.21 12.33 -13.19
C LEU A 291 -34.00 13.64 -13.15
N ALA A 292 -33.34 14.79 -13.33
CA ALA A 292 -33.97 16.10 -13.32
C ALA A 292 -35.04 16.23 -14.48
N ALA A 293 -34.69 15.80 -15.68
CA ALA A 293 -35.61 15.83 -16.82
C ALA A 293 -36.85 14.97 -16.57
N ASN A 294 -36.67 13.76 -16.05
CA ASN A 294 -37.76 12.84 -15.72
C ASN A 294 -38.66 13.34 -14.59
N LEU A 295 -38.04 13.94 -13.55
CA LEU A 295 -38.81 14.55 -12.47
C LEU A 295 -39.63 15.75 -12.94
N LEU A 296 -39.09 16.58 -13.85
CA LEU A 296 -39.83 17.67 -14.50
C LEU A 296 -41.00 17.13 -15.26
N ALA A 297 -40.82 16.11 -16.13
CA ALA A 297 -41.87 15.48 -16.88
C ALA A 297 -42.97 14.86 -15.98
N ASN A 298 -42.57 14.26 -14.86
CA ASN A 298 -43.54 13.70 -13.90
C ASN A 298 -44.36 14.81 -13.22
N VAL A 299 -43.71 15.91 -12.80
CA VAL A 299 -44.43 17.07 -12.22
C VAL A 299 -45.36 17.69 -13.25
N GLU A 300 -44.97 17.79 -14.50
CA GLU A 300 -45.82 18.31 -15.58
C GLU A 300 -47.06 17.44 -15.83
N ARG A 301 -46.91 16.13 -15.82
CA ARG A 301 -48.06 15.19 -15.89
C ARG A 301 -49.02 15.34 -14.69
N LYS A 302 -48.50 15.60 -13.50
CA LYS A 302 -49.26 15.74 -12.25
C LYS A 302 -49.65 17.19 -11.95
N ARG A 303 -49.48 18.11 -12.91
CA ARG A 303 -49.70 19.55 -12.73
C ARG A 303 -51.10 19.87 -12.18
N ARG A 304 -52.16 19.17 -12.66
CA ARG A 304 -53.53 19.35 -12.18
C ARG A 304 -53.69 18.91 -10.71
N GLU A 305 -53.19 17.74 -10.36
CA GLU A 305 -53.25 17.21 -9.00
C GLU A 305 -52.55 18.13 -8.01
N LEU A 306 -51.32 18.59 -8.40
CA LEU A 306 -50.53 19.52 -7.59
C LEU A 306 -51.17 20.90 -7.46
N ALA A 307 -51.89 21.38 -8.48
CA ALA A 307 -52.67 22.61 -8.44
C ALA A 307 -53.82 22.52 -7.42
N VAL A 308 -54.54 21.39 -7.39
CA VAL A 308 -55.59 21.12 -6.39
C VAL A 308 -55.03 21.09 -4.97
N VAL A 309 -53.91 20.41 -4.77
CA VAL A 309 -53.21 20.36 -3.45
C VAL A 309 -52.80 21.76 -3.00
N ARG A 310 -52.41 22.64 -3.92
CA ARG A 310 -52.08 24.04 -3.62
C ARG A 310 -53.31 24.86 -3.27
N LEU A 311 -54.46 24.63 -3.92
CA LEU A 311 -55.72 25.31 -3.59
C LEU A 311 -56.28 24.92 -2.21
N ILE A 312 -55.99 23.71 -1.72
CA ILE A 312 -56.33 23.25 -0.38
C ILE A 312 -55.41 23.88 0.70
N GLY A 313 -54.40 24.70 0.30
CA GLY A 313 -53.56 25.50 1.25
C GLY A 313 -52.17 24.90 1.58
N PHE A 314 -51.67 23.92 0.84
CA PHE A 314 -50.33 23.42 1.03
C PHE A 314 -49.27 24.44 0.59
N PRO A 315 -48.23 24.73 1.40
CA PRO A 315 -47.21 25.69 1.04
C PRO A 315 -46.30 25.17 -0.09
N THR A 316 -45.73 26.06 -0.89
CA THR A 316 -44.84 25.74 -2.03
C THR A 316 -43.65 24.84 -1.63
N ARG A 317 -43.15 24.99 -0.38
CA ARG A 317 -42.09 24.13 0.16
C ARG A 317 -42.47 22.64 0.21
N SER A 318 -43.74 22.37 0.45
CA SER A 318 -44.30 21.01 0.49
C SER A 318 -44.36 20.37 -0.88
N LEU A 319 -44.59 21.15 -1.92
CA LEU A 319 -44.55 20.68 -3.32
C LEU A 319 -43.15 20.31 -3.79
N ILE A 320 -42.11 20.99 -3.28
CA ILE A 320 -40.71 20.66 -3.57
C ILE A 320 -40.28 19.38 -2.81
N LEU A 321 -40.81 19.15 -1.61
CA LEU A 321 -40.47 18.00 -0.80
C LEU A 321 -40.92 16.67 -1.42
N PHE A 322 -42.01 16.67 -2.21
CA PHE A 322 -42.53 15.48 -2.87
C PHE A 322 -41.54 14.86 -3.86
N PRO A 323 -41.00 15.56 -4.90
CA PRO A 323 -40.01 15.00 -5.80
C PRO A 323 -38.67 14.72 -5.09
N VAL A 324 -38.30 15.47 -4.05
CA VAL A 324 -37.10 15.19 -3.27
C VAL A 324 -37.23 13.86 -2.53
N ALA A 325 -38.38 13.58 -1.91
CA ALA A 325 -38.62 12.29 -1.26
C ALA A 325 -38.55 11.11 -2.23
N GLN A 326 -39.12 11.26 -3.43
CA GLN A 326 -39.04 10.25 -4.48
C GLN A 326 -37.58 10.03 -4.94
N ALA A 327 -36.82 11.11 -5.15
CA ALA A 327 -35.41 11.02 -5.55
C ALA A 327 -34.55 10.33 -4.48
N VAL A 328 -34.82 10.59 -3.20
CA VAL A 328 -34.14 9.91 -2.09
C VAL A 328 -34.45 8.40 -2.09
N LEU A 329 -35.72 8.01 -2.34
CA LEU A 329 -36.08 6.59 -2.45
C LEU A 329 -35.39 5.92 -3.63
N VAL A 330 -35.36 6.58 -4.80
CA VAL A 330 -34.60 6.10 -5.98
C VAL A 330 -33.11 5.94 -5.65
N ALA A 331 -32.53 6.95 -4.97
CA ALA A 331 -31.10 6.92 -4.61
C ALA A 331 -30.77 5.78 -3.65
N LEU A 332 -31.60 5.55 -2.63
CA LEU A 332 -31.41 4.46 -1.66
C LEU A 332 -31.54 3.09 -2.32
N LEU A 333 -32.60 2.87 -3.08
CA LEU A 333 -32.84 1.58 -3.76
C LEU A 333 -31.85 1.34 -4.89
N GLY A 334 -31.50 2.37 -5.66
CA GLY A 334 -30.49 2.29 -6.70
C GLY A 334 -29.09 2.01 -6.16
N ALA A 335 -28.71 2.63 -5.04
CA ALA A 335 -27.45 2.32 -4.37
C ALA A 335 -27.43 0.89 -3.80
N ALA A 336 -28.54 0.45 -3.21
CA ALA A 336 -28.65 -0.93 -2.70
C ALA A 336 -28.55 -1.96 -3.85
N THR A 337 -29.25 -1.75 -4.95
CA THR A 337 -29.19 -2.64 -6.13
C THR A 337 -27.81 -2.60 -6.81
N ALA A 338 -27.15 -1.44 -6.86
CA ALA A 338 -25.79 -1.30 -7.37
C ALA A 338 -24.78 -2.07 -6.49
N LEU A 339 -24.94 -2.02 -5.17
CA LEU A 339 -24.11 -2.79 -4.23
C LEU A 339 -24.36 -4.30 -4.40
N LEU A 340 -25.61 -4.72 -4.55
CA LEU A 340 -25.95 -6.12 -4.82
C LEU A 340 -25.36 -6.62 -6.15
N ALA A 341 -25.28 -5.76 -7.17
CA ALA A 341 -24.62 -6.10 -8.43
C ALA A 341 -23.08 -6.10 -8.30
N TYR A 342 -22.51 -5.24 -7.47
CA TYR A 342 -21.07 -5.17 -7.21
C TYR A 342 -20.52 -6.46 -6.55
N LEU A 343 -21.23 -7.00 -5.57
CA LEU A 343 -20.74 -8.14 -4.76
C LEU A 343 -20.34 -9.38 -5.60
N PRO A 344 -21.21 -9.92 -6.49
CA PRO A 344 -20.85 -11.10 -7.28
C PRO A 344 -19.70 -10.80 -8.26
N VAL A 345 -19.64 -9.58 -8.82
CA VAL A 345 -18.55 -9.18 -9.71
C VAL A 345 -17.24 -9.08 -8.96
N ALA A 346 -17.23 -8.51 -7.74
CA ALA A 346 -16.04 -8.44 -6.90
C ALA A 346 -15.52 -9.84 -6.51
N VAL A 347 -16.43 -10.76 -6.18
CA VAL A 347 -16.07 -12.16 -5.90
C VAL A 347 -15.48 -12.84 -7.13
N ALA A 348 -16.12 -12.68 -8.31
CA ALA A 348 -15.63 -13.25 -9.56
C ALA A 348 -14.24 -12.71 -9.94
N LEU A 349 -14.03 -11.38 -9.84
CA LEU A 349 -12.72 -10.78 -10.10
C LEU A 349 -11.65 -11.31 -9.16
N ASN A 350 -11.92 -11.37 -7.86
CA ASN A 350 -10.96 -11.88 -6.89
C ASN A 350 -10.66 -13.38 -7.10
N SER A 351 -11.65 -14.18 -7.54
CA SER A 351 -11.42 -15.60 -7.84
C SER A 351 -10.61 -15.82 -9.12
N TRP A 352 -10.81 -15.02 -10.16
CA TRP A 352 -10.03 -15.12 -11.40
C TRP A 352 -8.56 -14.80 -11.22
N PHE A 353 -8.23 -13.96 -10.26
CA PHE A 353 -6.86 -13.56 -9.95
C PHE A 353 -6.28 -14.24 -8.70
N ALA A 354 -6.98 -15.25 -8.14
CA ALA A 354 -6.58 -15.91 -6.90
C ALA A 354 -5.16 -16.48 -6.94
N ASP A 355 -4.75 -17.08 -8.08
CA ASP A 355 -3.40 -17.65 -8.27
C ASP A 355 -2.27 -16.60 -8.24
N SER A 356 -2.62 -15.33 -8.48
CA SER A 356 -1.67 -14.21 -8.47
C SER A 356 -1.63 -13.46 -7.13
N LEU A 357 -2.52 -13.81 -6.20
CA LEU A 357 -2.72 -13.13 -4.92
C LEU A 357 -2.13 -13.95 -3.78
N ARG A 358 -1.54 -13.24 -2.81
CA ARG A 358 -1.15 -13.84 -1.53
C ARG A 358 -2.38 -13.97 -0.61
N PRO A 359 -2.33 -14.86 0.40
CA PRO A 359 -3.39 -14.96 1.41
C PRO A 359 -3.70 -13.58 2.03
N GLY A 360 -4.97 -13.17 1.97
CA GLY A 360 -5.43 -11.87 2.50
C GLY A 360 -5.42 -10.70 1.51
N GLU A 361 -4.85 -10.87 0.31
CA GLU A 361 -4.90 -9.85 -0.74
C GLU A 361 -6.21 -9.94 -1.55
N SER A 362 -6.66 -8.80 -2.09
CA SER A 362 -7.82 -8.73 -2.98
C SER A 362 -7.65 -7.63 -4.01
N ILE A 363 -7.89 -7.95 -5.29
CA ILE A 363 -7.79 -6.99 -6.40
C ILE A 363 -8.99 -6.04 -6.46
N CYS A 364 -10.17 -6.53 -6.09
CA CYS A 364 -11.38 -5.71 -6.05
C CYS A 364 -11.89 -5.62 -4.61
N ARG A 365 -11.73 -4.45 -4.00
CA ARG A 365 -12.09 -4.21 -2.60
C ARG A 365 -12.65 -2.81 -2.39
N LEU A 366 -13.72 -2.72 -1.61
CA LEU A 366 -14.28 -1.45 -1.13
C LEU A 366 -14.28 -1.43 0.39
N LEU A 367 -13.88 -0.31 0.96
CA LEU A 367 -14.00 -0.08 2.40
C LEU A 367 -15.42 0.47 2.71
N PRO A 368 -15.95 0.24 3.93
CA PRO A 368 -17.24 0.82 4.35
C PRO A 368 -17.30 2.35 4.21
N SER A 369 -16.18 3.04 4.40
CA SER A 369 -16.04 4.49 4.19
C SER A 369 -16.30 4.91 2.74
N HIS A 370 -15.84 4.12 1.77
CA HIS A 370 -16.07 4.38 0.34
C HIS A 370 -17.54 4.22 -0.02
N LEU A 371 -18.20 3.18 0.52
CA LEU A 371 -19.64 2.96 0.32
C LEU A 371 -20.46 4.09 0.94
N LEU A 372 -20.10 4.53 2.13
CA LEU A 372 -20.76 5.65 2.81
C LEU A 372 -20.59 6.95 2.00
N LEU A 373 -19.40 7.22 1.49
CA LEU A 373 -19.13 8.38 0.64
C LEU A 373 -19.95 8.33 -0.66
N ALA A 374 -19.98 7.19 -1.34
CA ALA A 374 -20.77 7.01 -2.57
C ALA A 374 -22.26 7.19 -2.30
N LEU A 375 -22.80 6.62 -1.22
CA LEU A 375 -24.19 6.77 -0.83
C LEU A 375 -24.54 8.22 -0.51
N THR A 376 -23.74 8.91 0.31
CA THR A 376 -23.97 10.31 0.67
C THR A 376 -23.89 11.23 -0.56
N ALA A 377 -22.92 11.05 -1.44
CA ALA A 377 -22.79 11.80 -2.68
C ALA A 377 -24.01 11.59 -3.59
N THR A 378 -24.47 10.34 -3.74
CA THR A 378 -25.64 9.99 -4.54
C THR A 378 -26.91 10.62 -3.97
N LEU A 379 -27.12 10.53 -2.64
CA LEU A 379 -28.27 11.12 -1.98
C LEU A 379 -28.31 12.65 -2.13
N LEU A 380 -27.17 13.31 -1.90
CA LEU A 380 -27.08 14.78 -2.03
C LEU A 380 -27.28 15.21 -3.48
N GLY A 381 -26.68 14.53 -4.44
CA GLY A 381 -26.87 14.82 -5.86
C GLY A 381 -28.31 14.64 -6.31
N ALA A 382 -28.94 13.52 -5.95
CA ALA A 382 -30.33 13.24 -6.28
C ALA A 382 -31.30 14.26 -5.63
N ALA A 383 -31.07 14.58 -4.35
CA ALA A 383 -31.88 15.59 -3.65
C ALA A 383 -31.73 16.99 -4.27
N ALA A 384 -30.52 17.39 -4.64
CA ALA A 384 -30.25 18.67 -5.30
C ALA A 384 -30.93 18.76 -6.68
N ALA A 385 -30.83 17.72 -7.51
CA ALA A 385 -31.49 17.66 -8.81
C ALA A 385 -33.02 17.72 -8.66
N ALA A 386 -33.58 16.98 -7.70
CA ALA A 386 -35.01 16.99 -7.42
C ALA A 386 -35.50 18.32 -6.86
N ALA A 387 -34.74 18.96 -5.99
CA ALA A 387 -35.06 20.27 -5.45
C ALA A 387 -35.07 21.34 -6.54
N TRP A 388 -34.09 21.28 -7.47
CA TRP A 388 -34.05 22.17 -8.64
C TRP A 388 -35.26 21.96 -9.56
N ALA A 389 -35.62 20.71 -9.89
CA ALA A 389 -36.75 20.37 -10.68
C ALA A 389 -38.09 20.81 -10.02
N GLY A 390 -38.23 20.53 -8.72
CA GLY A 390 -39.39 20.92 -7.91
C GLY A 390 -39.55 22.45 -7.80
N TRP A 391 -38.42 23.18 -7.62
CA TRP A 391 -38.45 24.64 -7.61
C TRP A 391 -38.88 25.25 -8.95
N ARG A 392 -38.38 24.70 -10.06
CA ARG A 392 -38.78 25.13 -11.41
C ARG A 392 -40.27 24.89 -11.65
N ALA A 393 -40.78 23.73 -11.24
CA ALA A 393 -42.18 23.35 -11.34
C ALA A 393 -43.09 24.26 -10.48
N ALA A 394 -42.66 24.61 -9.28
CA ALA A 394 -43.41 25.48 -8.36
C ALA A 394 -43.57 26.95 -8.86
N ARG A 395 -42.75 27.38 -9.83
CA ARG A 395 -42.87 28.70 -10.46
C ARG A 395 -43.94 28.79 -11.55
N ILE A 396 -44.51 27.67 -11.98
CA ILE A 396 -45.60 27.65 -12.96
C ILE A 396 -46.88 28.17 -12.29
N ALA A 397 -47.50 29.19 -12.85
CA ALA A 397 -48.68 29.82 -12.29
C ALA A 397 -49.89 28.86 -12.24
N PRO A 398 -50.65 28.76 -11.10
CA PRO A 398 -51.81 27.88 -10.96
C PRO A 398 -52.88 28.12 -12.01
N ALA A 399 -53.02 29.37 -12.48
CA ALA A 399 -54.00 29.77 -13.48
C ALA A 399 -53.78 29.13 -14.88
N GLU A 400 -52.53 28.84 -15.24
CA GLU A 400 -52.19 28.17 -16.50
C GLU A 400 -52.52 26.67 -16.48
N GLY A 401 -52.48 26.02 -15.29
CA GLY A 401 -52.82 24.59 -15.13
C GLY A 401 -54.32 24.27 -15.22
N LEU A 402 -55.17 25.27 -15.10
CA LEU A 402 -56.63 25.15 -15.18
C LEU A 402 -57.20 25.65 -16.54
N ARG A 403 -56.36 26.27 -17.40
CA ARG A 403 -56.79 26.91 -18.62
C ARG A 403 -56.75 25.98 -19.83
N ASP A 404 -56.18 24.79 -19.73
CA ASP A 404 -56.20 23.75 -20.79
C ASP A 404 -57.42 22.82 -20.63
N ILE A 405 -58.62 23.44 -20.62
CA ILE A 405 -59.92 22.77 -20.78
C ILE A 405 -60.48 23.12 -22.16
#